data_47a92f2f16eb0c3bee72dba0d6a580e0
#
_entry.id   47a92f2f16eb0c3bee72dba0d6a580e0
#
_cell.length_a   1.000
_cell.length_b   1.000
_cell.length_c   1.000
_cell.angle_alpha   90.00
_cell.angle_beta   90.00
_cell.angle_gamma   90.00
#
_symmetry.space_group_name_H-M   'P 1'
#
loop_
_entity.id
_entity.type
_entity.pdbx_description
1 polymer ?
#
loop_
_entity_poly.entity_id
_entity_poly.type
_entity_poly.pdbx_seq_one_letter_code
_entity_poly.pdbx_strand_id
1 'polypeptide(L)'
;MKLMKKIKVAIDSPAAAGAGTQAKLISKHFNLFYLDTGKIYRLIANIKITQPKKYNHTLIKKIMNKLTMKDLQNKKLLSDEVGTMASIISKEKKIRKLVHAFQIKSAYYPPNKYNGSCLDG
;
A
#
# COMPACT_ATOMS: atom_id res chain seq x y z
N MET A 1 -29.54 -9.26 -9.52
CA MET A 1 -28.24 -8.80 -9.00
C MET A 1 -27.40 -8.25 -10.14
N LYS A 2 -26.96 -7.04 -10.00
CA LYS A 2 -26.13 -6.39 -11.02
C LYS A 2 -24.67 -6.67 -10.74
N LEU A 3 -24.01 -7.41 -11.61
CA LEU A 3 -22.57 -7.62 -11.53
C LEU A 3 -21.87 -6.43 -12.16
N MET A 4 -21.20 -5.64 -11.33
CA MET A 4 -20.37 -4.54 -11.82
C MET A 4 -18.93 -4.98 -11.91
N LYS A 5 -18.36 -4.83 -13.10
CA LYS A 5 -16.95 -5.09 -13.32
C LYS A 5 -16.14 -3.99 -12.64
N LYS A 6 -15.31 -4.35 -11.68
CA LYS A 6 -14.46 -3.38 -10.99
C LYS A 6 -13.32 -2.91 -11.89
N ILE A 7 -13.04 -1.61 -11.82
CA ILE A 7 -11.92 -1.01 -12.55
C ILE A 7 -10.62 -1.31 -11.81
N LYS A 8 -9.60 -1.75 -12.55
CA LYS A 8 -8.26 -2.00 -12.00
C LYS A 8 -7.24 -1.19 -12.78
N VAL A 9 -6.50 -0.34 -12.10
CA VAL A 9 -5.44 0.49 -12.70
C VAL A 9 -4.15 0.24 -11.95
N ALA A 10 -3.08 -0.06 -12.68
CA ALA A 10 -1.74 -0.18 -12.12
C ALA A 10 -0.84 0.87 -12.77
N ILE A 11 -0.14 1.63 -11.95
CA ILE A 11 0.80 2.64 -12.42
C ILE A 11 2.19 2.26 -11.95
N ASP A 12 3.07 2.05 -12.92
CA ASP A 12 4.47 1.72 -12.68
C ASP A 12 5.34 2.73 -13.43
N SER A 13 6.01 3.58 -12.66
CA SER A 13 6.92 4.57 -13.22
C SER A 13 8.00 4.94 -12.21
N PRO A 14 9.13 5.54 -12.67
CA PRO A 14 10.15 6.07 -11.75
C PRO A 14 9.55 7.09 -10.78
N ALA A 15 10.01 7.08 -9.54
CA ALA A 15 9.49 7.92 -8.46
C ALA A 15 9.47 9.42 -8.78
N ALA A 16 10.39 9.89 -9.63
CA ALA A 16 10.51 11.30 -10.01
C ALA A 16 9.61 11.73 -11.18
N ALA A 17 8.79 10.83 -11.74
CA ALA A 17 8.04 11.10 -12.97
C ALA A 17 6.64 11.69 -12.75
N GLY A 18 6.25 12.05 -11.52
CA GLY A 18 4.94 12.63 -11.22
C GLY A 18 3.78 11.64 -11.28
N ALA A 19 4.04 10.35 -11.37
CA ALA A 19 3.02 9.31 -11.45
C ALA A 19 2.09 9.29 -10.24
N GLY A 20 2.61 9.61 -9.04
CA GLY A 20 1.81 9.65 -7.83
C GLY A 20 0.67 10.67 -7.91
N THR A 21 0.93 11.84 -8.49
CA THR A 21 -0.09 12.87 -8.69
C THR A 21 -1.14 12.40 -9.69
N GLN A 22 -0.71 11.81 -10.81
CA GLN A 22 -1.61 11.28 -11.83
C GLN A 22 -2.47 10.14 -11.28
N ALA A 23 -1.87 9.23 -10.51
CA ALA A 23 -2.59 8.12 -9.89
C ALA A 23 -3.69 8.60 -8.97
N LYS A 24 -3.42 9.62 -8.15
CA LYS A 24 -4.41 10.22 -7.26
C LYS A 24 -5.54 10.89 -8.04
N LEU A 25 -5.23 11.61 -9.11
CA LEU A 25 -6.24 12.26 -9.96
C LEU A 25 -7.14 11.23 -10.64
N ILE A 26 -6.56 10.17 -11.20
CA ILE A 26 -7.30 9.07 -11.82
C ILE A 26 -8.21 8.40 -10.78
N SER A 27 -7.69 8.12 -9.59
CA SER A 27 -8.46 7.49 -8.53
C SER A 27 -9.64 8.34 -8.09
N LYS A 28 -9.44 9.65 -7.96
CA LYS A 28 -10.51 10.58 -7.61
C LYS A 28 -11.56 10.67 -8.70
N HIS A 29 -11.14 10.78 -9.96
CA HIS A 29 -12.05 10.93 -11.10
C HIS A 29 -12.97 9.72 -11.27
N PHE A 30 -12.43 8.50 -11.12
CA PHE A 30 -13.18 7.26 -11.29
C PHE A 30 -13.68 6.65 -9.97
N ASN A 31 -13.46 7.33 -8.84
CA ASN A 31 -13.77 6.83 -7.50
C ASN A 31 -13.11 5.47 -7.24
N LEU A 32 -11.80 5.42 -7.38
CA LEU A 32 -11.02 4.20 -7.16
C LEU A 32 -10.36 4.20 -5.78
N PHE A 33 -10.21 3.01 -5.19
CA PHE A 33 -9.40 2.82 -4.00
C PHE A 33 -7.93 2.98 -4.39
N TYR A 34 -7.31 4.07 -3.95
CA TYR A 34 -5.91 4.36 -4.25
C TYR A 34 -5.00 3.68 -3.23
N LEU A 35 -4.04 2.91 -3.73
CA LEU A 35 -3.07 2.21 -2.90
C LEU A 35 -1.64 2.57 -3.32
N ASP A 36 -0.92 3.25 -2.44
CA ASP A 36 0.49 3.57 -2.62
C ASP A 36 1.33 2.47 -1.95
N THR A 37 1.92 1.62 -2.76
CA THR A 37 2.71 0.48 -2.29
C THR A 37 3.92 0.92 -1.46
N GLY A 38 4.56 2.01 -1.84
CA GLY A 38 5.69 2.56 -1.08
C GLY A 38 5.32 2.87 0.35
N LYS A 39 4.12 3.38 0.58
CA LYS A 39 3.64 3.68 1.94
C LYS A 39 3.37 2.42 2.76
N ILE A 40 3.00 1.33 2.12
CA ILE A 40 2.85 0.04 2.83
C ILE A 40 4.20 -0.40 3.39
N TYR A 41 5.25 -0.34 2.60
CA TYR A 41 6.60 -0.67 3.08
C TYR A 41 7.05 0.27 4.18
N ARG A 42 6.71 1.56 4.10
CA ARG A 42 7.01 2.52 5.16
C ARG A 42 6.26 2.22 6.45
N LEU A 43 5.01 1.78 6.37
CA LEU A 43 4.25 1.36 7.55
C LEU A 43 4.93 0.18 8.25
N ILE A 44 5.32 -0.84 7.49
CA ILE A 44 6.03 -2.01 8.02
C ILE A 44 7.37 -1.60 8.61
N ALA A 45 8.11 -0.72 7.93
CA ALA A 45 9.38 -0.19 8.40
C ALA A 45 9.24 0.54 9.74
N ASN A 46 8.20 1.35 9.88
CA ASN A 46 7.92 2.07 11.13
C ASN A 46 7.69 1.10 12.29
N ILE A 47 7.01 -0.01 12.05
CA ILE A 47 6.81 -1.05 13.05
C ILE A 47 8.15 -1.66 13.48
N LYS A 48 9.03 -1.93 12.52
CA LYS A 48 10.36 -2.48 12.81
C LYS A 48 11.20 -1.52 13.64
N ILE A 49 11.10 -0.22 13.38
CA ILE A 49 11.83 0.82 14.13
C ILE A 49 11.26 1.00 15.52
N THR A 50 9.94 1.10 15.66
CA THR A 50 9.29 1.43 16.94
C THR A 50 9.09 0.22 17.85
N GLN A 51 8.95 -0.97 17.27
CA GLN A 51 8.66 -2.21 18.00
C GLN A 51 9.53 -3.38 17.51
N PRO A 52 10.87 -3.25 17.57
CA PRO A 52 11.76 -4.25 16.96
C PRO A 52 11.59 -5.65 17.55
N LYS A 53 11.26 -5.73 18.85
CA LYS A 53 11.05 -7.02 19.54
C LYS A 53 9.76 -7.73 19.11
N LYS A 54 8.77 -6.95 18.67
CA LYS A 54 7.47 -7.49 18.22
C LYS A 54 7.43 -7.70 16.71
N TYR A 55 8.42 -7.20 15.99
CA TYR A 55 8.48 -7.32 14.54
C TYR A 55 8.69 -8.78 14.14
N ASN A 56 7.65 -9.38 13.57
CA ASN A 56 7.71 -10.73 13.01
C ASN A 56 6.66 -10.86 11.90
N HIS A 57 6.74 -11.95 11.15
CA HIS A 57 5.87 -12.21 10.03
C HIS A 57 4.38 -12.28 10.42
N THR A 58 4.08 -12.89 11.55
CA THR A 58 2.70 -13.04 12.05
C THR A 58 2.08 -11.69 12.39
N LEU A 59 2.82 -10.82 13.06
CA LEU A 59 2.36 -9.48 13.38
C LEU A 59 2.10 -8.65 12.13
N ILE A 60 3.03 -8.69 11.18
CA ILE A 60 2.90 -7.95 9.92
C ILE A 60 1.68 -8.42 9.15
N LYS A 61 1.47 -9.73 9.05
CA LYS A 61 0.29 -10.29 8.39
C LYS A 61 -1.01 -9.82 9.05
N LYS A 62 -1.04 -9.79 10.38
CA LYS A 62 -2.20 -9.30 11.15
C LYS A 62 -2.50 -7.83 10.85
N ILE A 63 -1.47 -7.00 10.83
CA ILE A 63 -1.59 -5.57 10.52
C ILE A 63 -2.08 -5.38 9.09
N MET A 64 -1.53 -6.12 8.14
CA MET A 64 -1.95 -6.04 6.74
C MET A 64 -3.42 -6.39 6.55
N ASN A 65 -3.94 -7.37 7.29
CA ASN A 65 -5.35 -7.75 7.21
C ASN A 65 -6.31 -6.68 7.74
N LYS A 66 -5.83 -5.77 8.59
CA LYS A 66 -6.61 -4.69 9.20
C LYS A 66 -6.25 -3.32 8.65
N LEU A 67 -5.40 -3.27 7.64
CA LEU A 67 -4.89 -2.01 7.08
C LEU A 67 -6.01 -1.15 6.50
N THR A 68 -6.00 0.13 6.87
CA THR A 68 -6.90 1.14 6.33
C THR A 68 -6.11 2.24 5.64
N MET A 69 -6.78 3.03 4.80
CA MET A 69 -6.15 4.19 4.14
C MET A 69 -5.61 5.20 5.16
N LYS A 70 -6.28 5.32 6.30
CA LYS A 70 -5.89 6.22 7.37
C LYS A 70 -4.51 5.86 7.95
N ASP A 71 -4.22 4.57 8.05
CA ASP A 71 -2.92 4.09 8.53
C ASP A 71 -1.78 4.55 7.61
N LEU A 72 -2.02 4.59 6.31
CA LEU A 72 -1.03 5.00 5.31
C LEU A 72 -0.85 6.52 5.24
N GLN A 73 -1.75 7.29 5.83
CA GLN A 73 -1.67 8.76 5.86
C GLN A 73 -0.89 9.30 7.06
N ASN A 74 -0.37 8.44 7.93
CA ASN A 74 0.38 8.85 9.10
C ASN A 74 1.67 9.57 8.68
N LYS A 75 1.83 10.80 9.14
CA LYS A 75 2.99 11.64 8.80
C LYS A 75 4.32 11.06 9.27
N LYS A 76 4.32 10.22 10.30
CA LYS A 76 5.53 9.53 10.78
C LYS A 76 6.15 8.64 9.71
N LEU A 77 5.37 8.20 8.73
CA LEU A 77 5.85 7.37 7.63
C LEU A 77 6.73 8.14 6.64
N LEU A 78 6.71 9.47 6.69
CA LEU A 78 7.42 10.32 5.73
C LEU A 78 8.87 10.65 6.15
N SER A 79 9.33 10.20 7.32
CA SER A 79 10.69 10.46 7.77
C SER A 79 11.73 9.74 6.93
N ASP A 80 12.95 10.28 6.90
CA ASP A 80 14.07 9.67 6.20
C ASP A 80 14.46 8.32 6.81
N GLU A 81 14.38 8.20 8.14
CA GLU A 81 14.65 6.96 8.85
C GLU A 81 13.71 5.85 8.40
N VAL A 82 12.41 6.14 8.33
CA VAL A 82 11.40 5.19 7.85
C VAL A 82 11.66 4.83 6.38
N GLY A 83 11.98 5.81 5.55
CA GLY A 83 12.29 5.59 4.13
C GLY A 83 13.50 4.67 3.94
N THR A 84 14.56 4.88 4.71
CA THR A 84 15.76 4.04 4.65
C THR A 84 15.44 2.60 5.07
N MET A 85 14.72 2.43 6.17
CA MET A 85 14.29 1.10 6.64
C MET A 85 13.36 0.42 5.62
N ALA A 86 12.45 1.17 5.01
CA ALA A 86 11.55 0.64 3.98
C ALA A 86 12.33 0.08 2.79
N SER A 87 13.39 0.77 2.36
CA SER A 87 14.26 0.27 1.30
C SER A 87 14.93 -1.06 1.66
N ILE A 88 15.31 -1.22 2.91
CA ILE A 88 15.93 -2.45 3.40
C ILE A 88 14.92 -3.60 3.41
N ILE A 89 13.76 -3.40 4.05
CA ILE A 89 12.76 -4.47 4.20
C ILE A 89 12.08 -4.83 2.88
N SER A 90 12.03 -3.92 1.92
CA SER A 90 11.45 -4.22 0.61
C SER A 90 12.22 -5.31 -0.16
N LYS A 91 13.44 -5.61 0.27
CA LYS A 91 14.26 -6.70 -0.29
C LYS A 91 13.99 -8.05 0.37
N GLU A 92 13.28 -8.08 1.50
CA GLU A 92 12.96 -9.32 2.20
C GLU A 92 11.83 -10.05 1.47
N LYS A 93 12.09 -11.28 1.00
CA LYS A 93 11.12 -12.06 0.22
C LYS A 93 9.80 -12.27 0.94
N LYS A 94 9.83 -12.57 2.24
CA LYS A 94 8.62 -12.81 3.04
C LYS A 94 7.75 -11.57 3.11
N ILE A 95 8.36 -10.40 3.30
CA ILE A 95 7.63 -9.13 3.36
C ILE A 95 7.06 -8.79 1.98
N ARG A 96 7.83 -8.97 0.91
CA ARG A 96 7.34 -8.75 -0.45
C ARG A 96 6.13 -9.63 -0.78
N LYS A 97 6.13 -10.88 -0.35
CA LYS A 97 4.98 -11.78 -0.55
C LYS A 97 3.73 -11.28 0.18
N LEU A 98 3.88 -10.80 1.41
CA LEU A 98 2.77 -10.24 2.17
C LEU A 98 2.20 -8.98 1.49
N VAL A 99 3.06 -8.07 1.07
CA VAL A 99 2.66 -6.85 0.40
C VAL A 99 1.99 -7.17 -0.93
N HIS A 100 2.56 -8.10 -1.70
CA HIS A 100 1.99 -8.52 -2.97
C HIS A 100 0.60 -9.15 -2.80
N ALA A 101 0.42 -10.02 -1.82
CA ALA A 101 -0.88 -10.61 -1.51
C ALA A 101 -1.92 -9.54 -1.15
N PHE A 102 -1.52 -8.53 -0.38
CA PHE A 102 -2.39 -7.41 -0.04
C PHE A 102 -2.75 -6.58 -1.27
N GLN A 103 -1.79 -6.34 -2.17
CA GLN A 103 -2.05 -5.63 -3.43
C GLN A 103 -3.07 -6.36 -4.29
N ILE A 104 -2.91 -7.67 -4.46
CA ILE A 104 -3.86 -8.49 -5.24
C ILE A 104 -5.24 -8.44 -4.62
N LYS A 105 -5.34 -8.62 -3.31
CA LYS A 105 -6.61 -8.54 -2.59
C LYS A 105 -7.28 -7.18 -2.79
N SER A 106 -6.52 -6.09 -2.67
CA SER A 106 -7.04 -4.73 -2.85
C SER A 106 -7.47 -4.45 -4.28
N ALA A 107 -6.78 -5.04 -5.28
CA ALA A 107 -7.13 -4.89 -6.68
C ALA A 107 -8.47 -5.56 -7.02
N TYR A 108 -8.69 -6.77 -6.51
CA TYR A 108 -9.89 -7.55 -6.80
C TYR A 108 -11.05 -7.30 -5.85
N TYR A 109 -10.77 -6.94 -4.60
CA TYR A 109 -11.77 -6.74 -3.56
C TYR A 109 -11.58 -5.39 -2.86
N PRO A 110 -11.67 -4.25 -3.58
CA PRO A 110 -11.60 -2.94 -2.93
C PRO A 110 -12.82 -2.74 -2.03
N PRO A 111 -12.75 -1.81 -1.05
CA PRO A 111 -13.93 -1.49 -0.24
C PRO A 111 -15.13 -1.13 -1.13
N ASN A 112 -16.34 -1.51 -0.69
CA ASN A 112 -17.57 -1.42 -1.49
C ASN A 112 -17.91 -0.03 -2.01
N LYS A 113 -17.47 1.02 -1.32
CA LYS A 113 -17.71 2.42 -1.74
C LYS A 113 -16.94 2.84 -2.99
N TYR A 114 -15.99 2.01 -3.43
CA TYR A 114 -15.15 2.33 -4.59
C TYR A 114 -15.57 1.52 -5.82
N ASN A 115 -15.38 2.12 -6.99
CA ASN A 115 -15.66 1.47 -8.28
C ASN A 115 -14.56 0.50 -8.72
N GLY A 116 -13.46 0.48 -8.00
CA GLY A 116 -12.31 -0.35 -8.33
C GLY A 116 -11.11 0.09 -7.53
N SER A 117 -9.92 -0.16 -8.04
CA SER A 117 -8.67 0.16 -7.35
C SER A 117 -7.64 0.75 -8.31
N CYS A 118 -6.74 1.57 -7.77
CA CYS A 118 -5.58 2.09 -8.45
C CYS A 118 -4.34 1.77 -7.60
N LEU A 119 -3.45 0.96 -8.13
CA LEU A 119 -2.21 0.58 -7.47
C LEU A 119 -1.07 1.43 -8.02
N ASP A 120 -0.36 2.13 -7.14
CA ASP A 120 0.77 2.98 -7.48
C ASP A 120 2.05 2.36 -6.90
N GLY A 121 2.96 2.06 -7.79
CA GLY A 121 4.21 1.40 -7.44
C GLY A 121 4.13 -0.06 -7.69
#